data_1545958f4a34a06e3e4dfe7317bcdbea
#
_entry.id   1545958f4a34a06e3e4dfe7317bcdbea
#
_cell.length_a   1.000
_cell.length_b   1.000
_cell.length_c   1.000
_cell.angle_alpha   90.00
_cell.angle_beta   90.00
_cell.angle_gamma   90.00
#
_symmetry.space_group_name_H-M   'P 1'
#
loop_
_entity.id
_entity.type
_entity.pdbx_description
1 polymer ?
#
loop_
_entity_poly.entity_id
_entity_poly.type
_entity_poly.pdbx_seq_one_letter_code
_entity_poly.pdbx_strand_id
1 'polypeptide(L)'
;MHSLIIQAGPNALAHLREHGLRAQDIAIVPAAAGGPEGLIFQHLDQWLFGNWLPSAPRERTLIGASIGAWRMAAACHADPVAAFQRLSDLYCEQSYPHRPSARFVSQSCKNLLENLIGGHETEILGHPHFRLQVLATRGRGLLKAPRTDTSVSIGFGIAAFGNLLSRSQLANHLARVVFYDQRDPAFWLKAKFDAFNTGFAPLSPHNIASALLASGTVPLTMEPVRHIPQAPLGTYWDGGLIDYHLALPYSRAAGNPEGGLVLYPHFAGQIIPGWLDKPLPWRRAHFGRNHDWLNNVIMVSPSPAFLQTLSRGKLPDRKDFHYYGTNDAYRVLNWKLAIAEGERLRDTLAQFVEKPNLEQVRAI
;
A
#
# COMPACT_ATOMS: atom_id res chain seq x y z
N MET A 1 23.62 5.20 -14.09
CA MET A 1 22.42 4.32 -14.21
C MET A 1 21.36 4.87 -13.28
N HIS A 2 20.15 5.10 -13.79
CA HIS A 2 19.07 5.66 -12.97
C HIS A 2 18.56 4.62 -11.97
N SER A 3 18.42 5.04 -10.70
CA SER A 3 17.91 4.15 -9.64
C SER A 3 16.41 3.90 -9.76
N LEU A 4 15.65 4.81 -10.41
CA LEU A 4 14.22 4.70 -10.65
C LEU A 4 13.89 4.48 -12.13
N ILE A 5 12.78 3.78 -12.36
CA ILE A 5 11.99 3.80 -13.59
C ILE A 5 10.79 4.71 -13.31
N ILE A 6 10.53 5.66 -14.21
CA ILE A 6 9.36 6.53 -14.18
C ILE A 6 8.43 6.09 -15.31
N GLN A 7 7.18 5.80 -14.97
CA GLN A 7 6.13 5.41 -15.92
C GLN A 7 4.95 6.36 -15.76
N ALA A 8 4.30 6.71 -16.86
CA ALA A 8 3.17 7.62 -16.82
C ALA A 8 2.04 7.15 -17.73
N GLY A 9 0.81 7.29 -17.25
CA GLY A 9 -0.38 7.15 -18.07
C GLY A 9 -0.49 8.32 -19.08
N PRO A 10 -1.34 8.19 -20.11
CA PRO A 10 -1.40 9.17 -21.19
C PRO A 10 -1.62 10.63 -20.75
N ASN A 11 -2.57 10.85 -19.83
CA ASN A 11 -2.86 12.19 -19.31
C ASN A 11 -1.71 12.72 -18.44
N ALA A 12 -1.15 11.85 -17.60
CA ALA A 12 -0.01 12.19 -16.76
C ALA A 12 1.23 12.54 -17.62
N LEU A 13 1.47 11.81 -18.70
CA LEU A 13 2.57 12.09 -19.63
C LEU A 13 2.38 13.42 -20.36
N ALA A 14 1.16 13.72 -20.81
CA ALA A 14 0.84 15.01 -21.43
C ALA A 14 1.11 16.16 -20.44
N HIS A 15 0.64 16.02 -19.20
CA HIS A 15 0.87 17.02 -18.15
C HIS A 15 2.37 17.21 -17.82
N LEU A 16 3.12 16.12 -17.72
CA LEU A 16 4.57 16.18 -17.49
C LEU A 16 5.32 16.92 -18.59
N ARG A 17 4.88 16.79 -19.86
CA ARG A 17 5.48 17.50 -21.01
C ARG A 17 5.26 18.99 -20.95
N GLU A 18 4.12 19.42 -20.47
CA GLU A 18 3.74 20.83 -20.43
C GLU A 18 4.24 21.53 -19.16
N HIS A 19 4.18 20.84 -18.03
CA HIS A 19 4.35 21.48 -16.73
C HIS A 19 5.47 20.90 -15.85
N GLY A 20 6.03 19.76 -16.26
CA GLY A 20 6.92 18.98 -15.38
C GLY A 20 6.17 18.30 -14.23
N LEU A 21 6.89 17.77 -13.24
CA LEU A 21 6.34 17.17 -12.04
C LEU A 21 6.35 18.18 -10.89
N ARG A 22 5.17 18.64 -10.46
CA ARG A 22 5.03 19.67 -9.44
C ARG A 22 4.19 19.15 -8.26
N ALA A 23 4.58 19.52 -7.04
CA ALA A 23 3.87 19.10 -5.83
C ALA A 23 2.39 19.50 -5.82
N GLN A 24 2.09 20.70 -6.33
CA GLN A 24 0.71 21.22 -6.41
C GLN A 24 -0.23 20.38 -7.29
N ASP A 25 0.31 19.61 -8.23
CA ASP A 25 -0.50 18.81 -9.16
C ASP A 25 -0.86 17.44 -8.60
N ILE A 26 -0.21 17.01 -7.52
CA ILE A 26 -0.45 15.71 -6.89
C ILE A 26 -1.68 15.77 -6.00
N ALA A 27 -2.72 15.02 -6.36
CA ALA A 27 -3.96 14.90 -5.59
C ALA A 27 -4.04 13.60 -4.78
N ILE A 28 -3.45 12.50 -5.27
CA ILE A 28 -3.53 11.18 -4.65
C ILE A 28 -2.14 10.55 -4.58
N VAL A 29 -1.84 9.92 -3.44
CA VAL A 29 -0.66 9.08 -3.27
C VAL A 29 -1.09 7.70 -2.81
N PRO A 30 -1.07 6.69 -3.71
CA PRO A 30 -1.32 5.30 -3.33
C PRO A 30 -0.09 4.65 -2.72
N ALA A 31 -0.32 3.66 -1.85
CA ALA A 31 0.74 2.83 -1.29
C ALA A 31 0.35 1.35 -1.29
N ALA A 32 1.05 0.56 -2.08
CA ALA A 32 0.79 -0.86 -2.29
C ALA A 32 1.02 -1.73 -1.05
N ALA A 33 0.29 -2.83 -0.95
CA ALA A 33 0.62 -3.93 -0.06
C ALA A 33 1.88 -4.66 -0.57
N GLY A 34 2.78 -5.07 0.32
CA GLY A 34 4.02 -5.74 -0.08
C GLY A 34 4.87 -6.23 1.11
N GLY A 35 4.44 -5.90 2.34
CA GLY A 35 5.24 -6.18 3.53
C GLY A 35 6.58 -5.44 3.48
N PRO A 36 7.72 -6.10 3.78
CA PRO A 36 9.02 -5.43 3.87
C PRO A 36 9.45 -4.71 2.59
N GLU A 37 8.90 -5.08 1.42
CA GLU A 37 9.20 -4.40 0.14
C GLU A 37 8.94 -2.88 0.21
N GLY A 38 7.95 -2.47 1.03
CA GLY A 38 7.60 -1.06 1.21
C GLY A 38 8.63 -0.22 1.97
N LEU A 39 9.53 -0.85 2.74
CA LEU A 39 10.53 -0.15 3.55
C LEU A 39 11.60 0.56 2.72
N ILE A 40 11.81 0.10 1.48
CA ILE A 40 12.77 0.72 0.55
C ILE A 40 12.49 2.20 0.30
N PHE A 41 11.26 2.63 0.52
CA PHE A 41 10.82 4.00 0.29
C PHE A 41 11.03 4.93 1.48
N GLN A 42 11.59 4.49 2.60
CA GLN A 42 11.72 5.35 3.80
C GLN A 42 12.26 6.74 3.46
N HIS A 43 13.41 6.85 2.82
CA HIS A 43 14.02 8.15 2.47
C HIS A 43 13.20 8.94 1.44
N LEU A 44 12.59 8.23 0.49
CA LEU A 44 11.69 8.85 -0.49
C LEU A 44 10.43 9.38 0.20
N ASP A 45 9.80 8.60 1.09
CA ASP A 45 8.62 8.99 1.84
C ASP A 45 8.93 10.18 2.78
N GLN A 46 10.06 10.15 3.48
CA GLN A 46 10.51 11.27 4.33
C GLN A 46 10.63 12.57 3.52
N TRP A 47 11.19 12.51 2.32
CA TRP A 47 11.31 13.68 1.45
C TRP A 47 9.95 14.10 0.87
N LEU A 48 9.14 13.14 0.37
CA LEU A 48 7.83 13.42 -0.21
C LEU A 48 6.91 14.10 0.80
N PHE A 49 6.76 13.52 1.99
CA PHE A 49 5.76 13.95 2.96
C PHE A 49 6.30 14.97 3.97
N GLY A 50 7.59 15.01 4.21
CA GLY A 50 8.21 15.98 5.12
C GLY A 50 8.70 17.27 4.44
N ASN A 51 8.87 17.25 3.11
CA ASN A 51 9.46 18.39 2.40
C ASN A 51 8.68 18.77 1.13
N TRP A 52 8.65 17.88 0.13
CA TRP A 52 8.21 18.25 -1.21
C TRP A 52 6.69 18.51 -1.32
N LEU A 53 5.84 17.61 -0.85
CA LEU A 53 4.39 17.82 -0.89
C LEU A 53 3.92 18.98 -0.01
N PRO A 54 4.50 19.20 1.21
CA PRO A 54 4.19 20.38 2.02
C PRO A 54 4.59 21.72 1.39
N SER A 55 5.53 21.76 0.45
CA SER A 55 5.91 23.01 -0.26
C SER A 55 4.76 23.61 -1.08
N ALA A 56 3.75 22.80 -1.40
CA ALA A 56 2.52 23.24 -2.07
C ALA A 56 1.29 22.73 -1.28
N PRO A 57 0.86 23.43 -0.24
CA PRO A 57 -0.24 23.03 0.62
C PRO A 57 -1.55 22.85 -0.16
N ARG A 58 -2.09 21.63 -0.13
CA ARG A 58 -3.41 21.28 -0.68
C ARG A 58 -3.91 19.99 -0.04
N GLU A 59 -5.22 19.76 -0.14
CA GLU A 59 -5.78 18.46 0.27
C GLU A 59 -5.34 17.35 -0.69
N ARG A 60 -4.92 16.21 -0.13
CA ARG A 60 -4.48 15.01 -0.84
C ARG A 60 -5.04 13.76 -0.20
N THR A 61 -5.52 12.86 -1.02
CA THR A 61 -5.90 11.51 -0.58
C THR A 61 -4.67 10.62 -0.48
N LEU A 62 -4.43 10.06 0.70
CA LEU A 62 -3.43 9.02 0.92
C LEU A 62 -4.15 7.69 1.09
N ILE A 63 -3.98 6.76 0.14
CA ILE A 63 -4.70 5.49 0.14
C ILE A 63 -3.73 4.31 0.18
N GLY A 64 -3.95 3.37 1.10
CA GLY A 64 -3.04 2.24 1.27
C GLY A 64 -3.71 0.93 1.63
N ALA A 65 -2.98 -0.17 1.39
CA ALA A 65 -3.30 -1.51 1.85
C ALA A 65 -2.09 -2.14 2.54
N SER A 66 -2.30 -2.91 3.63
CA SER A 66 -1.24 -3.59 4.38
C SER A 66 -0.15 -2.60 4.84
N ILE A 67 1.13 -2.87 4.61
CA ILE A 67 2.23 -1.94 4.91
C ILE A 67 2.02 -0.57 4.25
N GLY A 68 1.39 -0.52 3.07
CA GLY A 68 1.07 0.73 2.41
C GLY A 68 0.14 1.60 3.24
N ALA A 69 -0.86 1.02 3.90
CA ALA A 69 -1.74 1.75 4.82
C ALA A 69 -0.97 2.27 6.04
N TRP A 70 -0.02 1.50 6.57
CA TRP A 70 0.83 1.93 7.70
C TRP A 70 1.78 3.07 7.30
N ARG A 71 2.35 3.01 6.08
CA ARG A 71 3.14 4.12 5.51
C ARG A 71 2.30 5.39 5.36
N MET A 72 1.08 5.28 4.86
CA MET A 72 0.19 6.43 4.70
C MET A 72 -0.29 6.99 6.06
N ALA A 73 -0.46 6.16 7.06
CA ALA A 73 -0.70 6.62 8.43
C ALA A 73 0.52 7.37 9.00
N ALA A 74 1.73 6.85 8.77
CA ALA A 74 2.98 7.52 9.14
C ALA A 74 3.13 8.90 8.47
N ALA A 75 2.71 9.03 7.21
CA ALA A 75 2.71 10.31 6.48
C ALA A 75 1.77 11.37 7.09
N CYS A 76 0.75 10.95 7.83
CA CYS A 76 -0.21 11.85 8.46
C CYS A 76 0.20 12.31 9.87
N HIS A 77 1.37 11.93 10.40
CA HIS A 77 1.89 12.50 11.64
C HIS A 77 2.34 13.95 11.43
N ALA A 78 2.35 14.74 12.50
CA ALA A 78 2.89 16.10 12.50
C ALA A 78 4.38 16.14 12.12
N ASP A 79 5.13 15.10 12.53
CA ASP A 79 6.50 14.84 12.06
C ASP A 79 6.54 13.53 11.27
N PRO A 80 6.26 13.57 9.96
CA PRO A 80 6.28 12.37 9.13
C PRO A 80 7.69 11.78 8.98
N VAL A 81 8.74 12.61 9.07
CA VAL A 81 10.13 12.13 8.95
C VAL A 81 10.45 11.17 10.10
N ALA A 82 10.17 11.58 11.34
CA ALA A 82 10.34 10.72 12.51
C ALA A 82 9.40 9.51 12.48
N ALA A 83 8.15 9.66 11.98
CA ALA A 83 7.19 8.55 11.90
C ALA A 83 7.65 7.47 10.90
N PHE A 84 8.19 7.84 9.74
CA PHE A 84 8.75 6.88 8.77
C PHE A 84 9.99 6.17 9.32
N GLN A 85 10.87 6.90 10.01
CA GLN A 85 12.01 6.27 10.69
C GLN A 85 11.54 5.23 11.72
N ARG A 86 10.59 5.61 12.57
CA ARG A 86 9.98 4.72 13.58
C ARG A 86 9.33 3.49 12.94
N LEU A 87 8.57 3.66 11.87
CA LEU A 87 7.96 2.54 11.14
C LEU A 87 9.02 1.55 10.65
N SER A 88 10.09 2.03 10.06
CA SER A 88 11.16 1.18 9.53
C SER A 88 11.91 0.45 10.64
N ASP A 89 12.25 1.14 11.72
CA ASP A 89 12.93 0.52 12.86
C ASP A 89 12.06 -0.56 13.49
N LEU A 90 10.81 -0.25 13.84
CA LEU A 90 9.86 -1.21 14.40
C LEU A 90 9.62 -2.42 13.48
N TYR A 91 9.58 -2.19 12.16
CA TYR A 91 9.36 -3.27 11.20
C TYR A 91 10.61 -4.14 11.03
N CYS A 92 11.80 -3.55 10.96
CA CYS A 92 13.07 -4.29 10.86
C CYS A 92 13.35 -5.13 12.11
N GLU A 93 13.02 -4.61 13.29
CA GLU A 93 13.30 -5.25 14.58
C GLU A 93 12.33 -6.37 14.94
N GLN A 94 11.29 -6.64 14.13
CA GLN A 94 10.42 -7.79 14.33
C GLN A 94 11.25 -9.09 14.39
N SER A 95 11.07 -9.84 15.46
CA SER A 95 11.70 -11.16 15.66
C SER A 95 10.61 -12.17 15.95
N TYR A 96 10.75 -13.35 15.37
CA TYR A 96 9.78 -14.42 15.50
C TYR A 96 10.47 -15.73 15.91
N PRO A 97 9.91 -16.47 16.90
CA PRO A 97 10.40 -17.81 17.18
C PRO A 97 10.22 -18.72 15.95
N HIS A 98 10.98 -19.80 15.93
CA HIS A 98 10.78 -20.81 14.90
C HIS A 98 9.32 -21.31 14.95
N ARG A 99 8.55 -21.12 13.86
CA ARG A 99 7.11 -21.42 13.75
C ARG A 99 6.24 -20.63 14.76
N PRO A 100 6.15 -19.30 14.63
CA PRO A 100 5.31 -18.50 15.50
C PRO A 100 3.83 -18.86 15.34
N SER A 101 3.07 -18.82 16.45
CA SER A 101 1.61 -18.95 16.37
C SER A 101 0.99 -17.69 15.74
N ALA A 102 -0.19 -17.83 15.11
CA ALA A 102 -0.93 -16.71 14.57
C ALA A 102 -1.21 -15.63 15.61
N ARG A 103 -1.50 -16.03 16.85
CA ARG A 103 -1.69 -15.12 17.99
C ARG A 103 -0.43 -14.32 18.30
N PHE A 104 0.74 -14.97 18.29
CA PHE A 104 2.02 -14.29 18.54
C PHE A 104 2.28 -13.23 17.47
N VAL A 105 2.13 -13.58 16.18
CA VAL A 105 2.33 -12.65 15.09
C VAL A 105 1.34 -11.48 15.15
N SER A 106 0.06 -11.76 15.44
CA SER A 106 -0.95 -10.72 15.63
C SER A 106 -0.61 -9.76 16.76
N GLN A 107 -0.12 -10.28 17.90
CA GLN A 107 0.27 -9.43 19.02
C GLN A 107 1.49 -8.58 18.69
N SER A 108 2.49 -9.14 17.99
CA SER A 108 3.65 -8.38 17.51
C SER A 108 3.24 -7.23 16.59
N CYS A 109 2.32 -7.47 15.66
CA CYS A 109 1.79 -6.42 14.78
C CYS A 109 0.97 -5.36 15.54
N LYS A 110 0.19 -5.77 16.55
CA LYS A 110 -0.52 -4.81 17.41
C LYS A 110 0.44 -3.92 18.17
N ASN A 111 1.48 -4.48 18.76
CA ASN A 111 2.50 -3.73 19.48
C ASN A 111 3.23 -2.76 18.54
N LEU A 112 3.54 -3.19 17.32
CA LEU A 112 4.14 -2.31 16.32
C LEU A 112 3.23 -1.12 16.03
N LEU A 113 1.96 -1.37 15.76
CA LEU A 113 0.99 -0.29 15.48
C LEU A 113 0.79 0.63 16.68
N GLU A 114 0.72 0.11 17.90
CA GLU A 114 0.64 0.91 19.11
C GLU A 114 1.85 1.83 19.26
N ASN A 115 3.05 1.35 18.97
CA ASN A 115 4.27 2.18 19.01
C ASN A 115 4.35 3.16 17.82
N LEU A 116 3.67 2.90 16.72
CA LEU A 116 3.65 3.78 15.56
C LEU A 116 2.64 4.92 15.69
N ILE A 117 1.40 4.59 16.09
CA ILE A 117 0.28 5.53 16.04
C ILE A 117 -0.38 5.80 17.40
N GLY A 118 -0.05 5.01 18.44
CA GLY A 118 -0.69 5.14 19.76
C GLY A 118 -0.49 6.53 20.36
N GLY A 119 -1.61 7.16 20.73
CA GLY A 119 -1.63 8.55 21.20
C GLY A 119 -1.62 9.63 20.10
N HIS A 120 -1.47 9.23 18.82
CA HIS A 120 -1.46 10.14 17.67
C HIS A 120 -2.70 10.01 16.77
N GLU A 121 -3.70 9.20 17.12
CA GLU A 121 -4.86 8.91 16.28
C GLU A 121 -5.62 10.17 15.87
N THR A 122 -5.81 11.09 16.82
CA THR A 122 -6.49 12.36 16.56
C THR A 122 -5.64 13.28 15.67
N GLU A 123 -4.33 13.31 15.87
CA GLU A 123 -3.39 14.07 15.05
C GLU A 123 -3.40 13.56 13.61
N ILE A 124 -3.27 12.24 13.40
CA ILE A 124 -3.27 11.60 12.08
C ILE A 124 -4.57 11.93 11.33
N LEU A 125 -5.72 11.76 11.98
CA LEU A 125 -7.02 12.04 11.37
C LEU A 125 -7.32 13.54 11.26
N GLY A 126 -6.64 14.38 12.03
CA GLY A 126 -6.73 15.84 11.99
C GLY A 126 -5.75 16.51 11.01
N HIS A 127 -4.88 15.76 10.31
CA HIS A 127 -3.85 16.35 9.47
C HIS A 127 -4.42 17.41 8.50
N PRO A 128 -3.83 18.62 8.40
CA PRO A 128 -4.44 19.71 7.65
C PRO A 128 -4.60 19.41 6.15
N HIS A 129 -3.66 18.68 5.56
CA HIS A 129 -3.59 18.48 4.11
C HIS A 129 -3.78 17.03 3.67
N PHE A 130 -3.61 16.03 4.52
CA PHE A 130 -3.71 14.62 4.13
C PHE A 130 -5.01 13.98 4.63
N ARG A 131 -5.59 13.14 3.80
CA ARG A 131 -6.84 12.40 4.03
C ARG A 131 -6.56 10.92 3.90
N LEU A 132 -6.47 10.24 5.04
CA LEU A 132 -6.12 8.82 5.09
C LEU A 132 -7.27 7.94 4.64
N GLN A 133 -6.98 7.02 3.73
CA GLN A 133 -7.89 5.94 3.35
C GLN A 133 -7.18 4.59 3.48
N VAL A 134 -7.80 3.65 4.18
CA VAL A 134 -7.24 2.32 4.46
C VAL A 134 -8.12 1.25 3.82
N LEU A 135 -7.53 0.42 2.98
CA LEU A 135 -8.22 -0.71 2.34
C LEU A 135 -8.03 -1.98 3.16
N ALA A 136 -9.13 -2.65 3.47
CA ALA A 136 -9.12 -3.98 4.07
C ALA A 136 -10.06 -4.92 3.31
N THR A 137 -9.85 -6.21 3.45
CA THR A 137 -10.71 -7.24 2.87
C THR A 137 -11.59 -7.84 3.93
N ARG A 138 -12.91 -7.90 3.68
CA ARG A 138 -13.90 -8.58 4.52
C ARG A 138 -14.29 -9.92 3.92
N GLY A 139 -14.28 -10.97 4.73
CA GLY A 139 -14.72 -12.30 4.34
C GLY A 139 -16.22 -12.38 4.06
N ARG A 140 -16.59 -13.20 3.08
CA ARG A 140 -17.94 -13.57 2.70
C ARG A 140 -18.07 -15.11 2.64
N GLY A 141 -19.29 -15.63 2.56
CA GLY A 141 -19.50 -17.08 2.52
C GLY A 141 -18.82 -17.79 3.69
N LEU A 142 -17.98 -18.78 3.41
CA LEU A 142 -17.22 -19.53 4.42
C LEU A 142 -16.23 -18.66 5.20
N LEU A 143 -15.73 -17.57 4.61
CA LEU A 143 -14.80 -16.64 5.24
C LEU A 143 -15.49 -15.55 6.07
N LYS A 144 -16.84 -15.50 6.11
CA LYS A 144 -17.58 -14.49 6.87
C LYS A 144 -17.34 -14.61 8.38
N ALA A 145 -17.29 -15.83 8.90
CA ALA A 145 -17.10 -16.10 10.33
C ALA A 145 -16.39 -17.46 10.54
N PRO A 146 -15.18 -17.65 10.05
CA PRO A 146 -14.48 -18.92 10.21
C PRO A 146 -14.14 -19.13 11.69
N ARG A 147 -14.30 -20.37 12.18
CA ARG A 147 -14.10 -20.74 13.59
C ARG A 147 -12.75 -21.42 13.85
N THR A 148 -12.16 -22.04 12.82
CA THR A 148 -10.93 -22.82 12.92
C THR A 148 -9.99 -22.48 11.76
N ASP A 149 -8.69 -22.74 11.93
CA ASP A 149 -7.69 -22.57 10.87
C ASP A 149 -7.99 -23.45 9.65
N THR A 150 -8.58 -24.64 9.89
CA THR A 150 -9.04 -25.51 8.81
C THR A 150 -10.14 -24.85 7.97
N SER A 151 -11.12 -24.20 8.62
CA SER A 151 -12.19 -23.50 7.89
C SER A 151 -11.66 -22.28 7.14
N VAL A 152 -10.64 -21.59 7.67
CA VAL A 152 -9.92 -20.52 6.97
C VAL A 152 -9.19 -21.07 5.76
N SER A 153 -8.43 -22.16 5.92
CA SER A 153 -7.66 -22.80 4.84
C SER A 153 -8.56 -23.26 3.70
N ILE A 154 -9.68 -23.95 4.01
CA ILE A 154 -10.65 -24.39 3.01
C ILE A 154 -11.27 -23.19 2.30
N GLY A 155 -11.71 -22.17 3.05
CA GLY A 155 -12.32 -20.97 2.49
C GLY A 155 -11.38 -20.22 1.52
N PHE A 156 -10.11 -20.03 1.89
CA PHE A 156 -9.13 -19.42 0.99
C PHE A 156 -8.71 -20.33 -0.15
N GLY A 157 -8.68 -21.66 0.04
CA GLY A 157 -8.45 -22.64 -1.04
C GLY A 157 -9.50 -22.55 -2.13
N ILE A 158 -10.79 -22.52 -1.75
CA ILE A 158 -11.90 -22.36 -2.70
C ILE A 158 -11.83 -20.98 -3.38
N ALA A 159 -11.54 -19.91 -2.62
CA ALA A 159 -11.39 -18.57 -3.16
C ALA A 159 -10.24 -18.48 -4.18
N ALA A 160 -9.10 -19.12 -3.91
CA ALA A 160 -7.96 -19.16 -4.81
C ALA A 160 -8.26 -19.95 -6.08
N PHE A 161 -8.94 -21.10 -5.96
CA PHE A 161 -9.39 -21.87 -7.12
C PHE A 161 -10.39 -21.07 -7.98
N GLY A 162 -11.39 -20.43 -7.36
CA GLY A 162 -12.29 -19.54 -8.06
C GLY A 162 -11.56 -18.39 -8.76
N ASN A 163 -10.58 -17.79 -8.10
CA ASN A 163 -9.75 -16.73 -8.69
C ASN A 163 -8.95 -17.23 -9.89
N LEU A 164 -8.46 -18.46 -9.89
CA LEU A 164 -7.74 -19.02 -11.04
C LEU A 164 -8.63 -19.05 -12.30
N LEU A 165 -9.91 -19.38 -12.14
CA LEU A 165 -10.88 -19.39 -13.24
C LEU A 165 -11.27 -17.97 -13.66
N SER A 166 -11.65 -17.14 -12.70
CA SER A 166 -11.98 -15.72 -12.95
C SER A 166 -11.84 -14.91 -11.67
N ARG A 167 -11.21 -13.73 -11.77
CA ARG A 167 -11.10 -12.79 -10.64
C ARG A 167 -12.49 -12.41 -10.07
N SER A 168 -13.53 -12.37 -10.90
CA SER A 168 -14.89 -12.08 -10.43
C SER A 168 -15.43 -13.13 -9.47
N GLN A 169 -15.00 -14.39 -9.56
CA GLN A 169 -15.40 -15.44 -8.62
C GLN A 169 -14.89 -15.18 -7.19
N LEU A 170 -13.75 -14.50 -7.07
CA LEU A 170 -13.21 -14.11 -5.77
C LEU A 170 -14.19 -13.22 -4.98
N ALA A 171 -15.01 -12.43 -5.67
CA ALA A 171 -16.04 -11.57 -5.06
C ALA A 171 -17.14 -12.34 -4.32
N ASN A 172 -17.30 -13.64 -4.57
CA ASN A 172 -18.22 -14.47 -3.80
C ASN A 172 -17.70 -14.75 -2.37
N HIS A 173 -16.39 -14.68 -2.18
CA HIS A 173 -15.70 -15.03 -0.95
C HIS A 173 -15.15 -13.81 -0.19
N LEU A 174 -14.90 -12.71 -0.90
CA LEU A 174 -14.27 -11.51 -0.36
C LEU A 174 -15.03 -10.25 -0.79
N ALA A 175 -15.01 -9.22 0.07
CA ALA A 175 -15.52 -7.88 -0.20
C ALA A 175 -14.49 -6.86 0.23
N ARG A 176 -14.38 -5.76 -0.50
CA ARG A 176 -13.53 -4.61 -0.14
C ARG A 176 -14.20 -3.81 0.97
N VAL A 177 -13.41 -3.27 1.88
CA VAL A 177 -13.86 -2.22 2.81
C VAL A 177 -12.86 -1.07 2.75
N VAL A 178 -13.40 0.13 2.54
CA VAL A 178 -12.66 1.39 2.55
C VAL A 178 -12.93 2.06 3.89
N PHE A 179 -11.91 2.14 4.73
CA PHE A 179 -11.94 3.01 5.89
C PHE A 179 -11.44 4.37 5.44
N TYR A 180 -12.23 5.43 5.60
CA TYR A 180 -11.99 6.73 5.00
C TYR A 180 -11.96 7.85 6.03
N ASP A 181 -11.13 8.87 5.80
CA ASP A 181 -11.19 10.13 6.52
C ASP A 181 -12.57 10.78 6.29
N GLN A 182 -13.25 11.17 7.35
CA GLN A 182 -14.62 11.74 7.28
C GLN A 182 -14.69 13.00 6.40
N ARG A 183 -13.58 13.70 6.23
CA ARG A 183 -13.45 14.89 5.40
C ARG A 183 -13.28 14.55 3.90
N ASP A 184 -12.91 13.29 3.57
CA ASP A 184 -12.80 12.76 2.21
C ASP A 184 -13.47 11.38 2.11
N PRO A 185 -14.79 11.33 1.90
CA PRO A 185 -15.57 10.09 1.97
C PRO A 185 -15.37 9.13 0.79
N ALA A 186 -14.29 9.23 0.04
CA ALA A 186 -13.89 8.32 -1.03
C ALA A 186 -15.01 8.08 -2.09
N PHE A 187 -15.72 9.14 -2.46
CA PHE A 187 -16.88 9.06 -3.37
C PHE A 187 -16.55 8.40 -4.72
N TRP A 188 -15.32 8.57 -5.21
CA TRP A 188 -14.86 7.98 -6.45
C TRP A 188 -14.81 6.43 -6.45
N LEU A 189 -14.79 5.80 -5.26
CA LEU A 189 -14.87 4.35 -5.07
C LEU A 189 -16.29 3.83 -4.83
N LYS A 190 -17.28 4.71 -4.63
CA LYS A 190 -18.67 4.30 -4.36
C LYS A 190 -19.36 3.73 -5.60
N ALA A 191 -19.11 4.30 -6.77
CA ALA A 191 -19.65 3.74 -8.00
C ALA A 191 -18.97 2.40 -8.32
N LYS A 192 -19.75 1.38 -8.65
CA LYS A 192 -19.25 0.04 -8.99
C LYS A 192 -18.24 0.14 -10.14
N PHE A 193 -17.05 -0.42 -9.95
CA PHE A 193 -15.97 -0.42 -10.93
C PHE A 193 -15.40 -1.81 -11.20
N ASP A 194 -15.60 -2.76 -10.31
CA ASP A 194 -15.20 -4.16 -10.47
C ASP A 194 -16.29 -5.11 -9.95
N ALA A 195 -15.97 -6.39 -9.80
CA ALA A 195 -16.90 -7.39 -9.30
C ALA A 195 -17.12 -7.36 -7.78
N PHE A 196 -16.22 -6.70 -7.03
CA PHE A 196 -16.26 -6.73 -5.57
C PHE A 196 -17.30 -5.77 -5.00
N ASN A 197 -18.02 -6.23 -4.00
CA ASN A 197 -18.80 -5.33 -3.17
C ASN A 197 -17.86 -4.50 -2.32
N THR A 198 -18.05 -3.19 -2.31
CA THR A 198 -17.26 -2.24 -1.52
C THR A 198 -18.13 -1.69 -0.39
N GLY A 199 -17.72 -1.95 0.85
CA GLY A 199 -18.27 -1.33 2.05
C GLY A 199 -17.44 -0.10 2.44
N PHE A 200 -18.06 0.82 3.19
CA PHE A 200 -17.42 2.05 3.62
C PHE A 200 -17.59 2.19 5.13
N ALA A 201 -16.53 2.63 5.81
CA ALA A 201 -16.54 2.91 7.24
C ALA A 201 -15.73 4.19 7.52
N PRO A 202 -16.28 5.15 8.27
CA PRO A 202 -15.51 6.34 8.63
C PRO A 202 -14.40 5.97 9.61
N LEU A 203 -13.21 6.54 9.40
CA LEU A 203 -12.13 6.48 10.37
C LEU A 203 -12.45 7.38 11.57
N SER A 204 -12.04 6.89 12.73
CA SER A 204 -12.14 7.61 14.01
C SER A 204 -10.97 7.20 14.90
N PRO A 205 -10.63 7.96 15.96
CA PRO A 205 -9.60 7.56 16.92
C PRO A 205 -9.85 6.18 17.55
N HIS A 206 -11.11 5.73 17.62
CA HIS A 206 -11.49 4.45 18.22
C HIS A 206 -11.33 3.25 17.29
N ASN A 207 -11.19 3.45 15.97
CA ASN A 207 -11.11 2.33 15.03
C ASN A 207 -9.88 2.32 14.13
N ILE A 208 -9.11 3.40 14.03
CA ILE A 208 -7.96 3.51 13.13
C ILE A 208 -6.92 2.40 13.36
N ALA A 209 -6.57 2.09 14.62
CA ALA A 209 -5.64 1.02 14.95
C ALA A 209 -6.16 -0.35 14.46
N SER A 210 -7.44 -0.63 14.67
CA SER A 210 -8.07 -1.86 14.22
C SER A 210 -8.19 -1.93 12.69
N ALA A 211 -8.45 -0.81 12.02
CA ALA A 211 -8.49 -0.72 10.56
C ALA A 211 -7.11 -0.98 9.93
N LEU A 212 -6.06 -0.38 10.47
CA LEU A 212 -4.68 -0.61 10.05
C LEU A 212 -4.24 -2.04 10.29
N LEU A 213 -4.56 -2.61 11.47
CA LEU A 213 -4.28 -4.02 11.76
C LEU A 213 -5.01 -4.94 10.78
N ALA A 214 -6.31 -4.71 10.54
CA ALA A 214 -7.10 -5.48 9.59
C ALA A 214 -6.50 -5.44 8.19
N SER A 215 -6.07 -4.25 7.74
CA SER A 215 -5.42 -4.05 6.45
C SER A 215 -4.12 -4.85 6.30
N GLY A 216 -3.41 -5.15 7.39
CA GLY A 216 -2.17 -5.93 7.40
C GLY A 216 -2.34 -7.39 7.85
N THR A 217 -3.55 -7.86 8.13
CA THR A 217 -3.81 -9.21 8.68
C THR A 217 -3.71 -10.29 7.60
N VAL A 218 -2.55 -10.95 7.55
CA VAL A 218 -2.28 -12.02 6.59
C VAL A 218 -3.00 -13.31 6.98
N PRO A 219 -3.82 -13.91 6.09
CA PRO A 219 -4.49 -15.17 6.36
C PRO A 219 -3.52 -16.28 6.79
N LEU A 220 -3.94 -17.13 7.70
CA LEU A 220 -3.20 -18.27 8.26
C LEU A 220 -1.93 -17.90 9.05
N THR A 221 -1.41 -16.69 8.86
CA THR A 221 -0.22 -16.20 9.59
C THR A 221 -0.63 -15.37 10.81
N MET A 222 -1.80 -14.73 10.75
CA MET A 222 -2.34 -13.88 11.81
C MET A 222 -3.79 -14.27 12.13
N GLU A 223 -4.21 -13.98 13.36
CA GLU A 223 -5.62 -14.06 13.75
C GLU A 223 -6.42 -12.98 13.01
N PRO A 224 -7.62 -13.32 12.49
CA PRO A 224 -8.45 -12.33 11.81
C PRO A 224 -8.94 -11.24 12.76
N VAL A 225 -9.03 -10.02 12.24
CA VAL A 225 -9.63 -8.91 12.99
C VAL A 225 -11.15 -8.98 12.88
N ARG A 226 -11.84 -8.76 14.00
CA ARG A 226 -13.30 -8.79 14.10
C ARG A 226 -13.81 -7.58 14.90
N HIS A 227 -15.08 -7.25 14.71
CA HIS A 227 -15.74 -6.21 15.52
C HIS A 227 -15.05 -4.85 15.50
N ILE A 228 -14.68 -4.37 14.29
CA ILE A 228 -14.15 -3.01 14.13
C ILE A 228 -15.30 -2.02 14.32
N PRO A 229 -15.19 -1.05 15.24
CA PRO A 229 -16.22 -0.06 15.48
C PRO A 229 -16.60 0.70 14.19
N GLN A 230 -17.89 0.93 13.99
CA GLN A 230 -18.45 1.65 12.84
C GLN A 230 -18.22 1.00 11.47
N ALA A 231 -17.67 -0.21 11.43
CA ALA A 231 -17.44 -0.96 10.20
C ALA A 231 -18.47 -2.08 9.99
N PRO A 232 -18.71 -2.52 8.75
CA PRO A 232 -19.59 -3.64 8.47
C PRO A 232 -19.20 -4.89 9.26
N LEU A 233 -20.17 -5.57 9.88
CA LEU A 233 -19.91 -6.80 10.65
C LEU A 233 -19.25 -7.88 9.80
N GLY A 234 -18.27 -8.58 10.35
CA GLY A 234 -17.59 -9.69 9.70
C GLY A 234 -16.16 -9.90 10.17
N THR A 235 -15.44 -10.71 9.41
CA THR A 235 -14.04 -11.06 9.62
C THR A 235 -13.20 -10.32 8.59
N TYR A 236 -12.12 -9.66 9.06
CA TYR A 236 -11.28 -8.80 8.25
C TYR A 236 -9.89 -9.39 8.06
N TRP A 237 -9.36 -9.17 6.87
CA TRP A 237 -8.09 -9.67 6.37
C TRP A 237 -7.34 -8.60 5.60
N ASP A 238 -6.08 -8.88 5.26
CA ASP A 238 -5.19 -8.01 4.50
C ASP A 238 -5.87 -7.44 3.24
N GLY A 239 -5.78 -6.12 3.09
CA GLY A 239 -6.36 -5.41 1.94
C GLY A 239 -5.78 -5.87 0.61
N GLY A 240 -4.53 -6.30 0.60
CA GLY A 240 -3.83 -6.81 -0.58
C GLY A 240 -4.42 -8.11 -1.17
N LEU A 241 -5.31 -8.79 -0.47
CA LEU A 241 -6.03 -9.93 -1.05
C LEU A 241 -6.84 -9.52 -2.29
N ILE A 242 -7.49 -8.34 -2.23
CA ILE A 242 -8.23 -7.75 -3.35
C ILE A 242 -7.40 -6.66 -4.03
N ASP A 243 -6.79 -5.77 -3.27
CA ASP A 243 -6.15 -4.55 -3.76
C ASP A 243 -4.64 -4.58 -3.46
N TYR A 244 -3.93 -5.59 -4.01
CA TYR A 244 -2.52 -5.81 -3.72
C TYR A 244 -1.65 -4.61 -4.11
N HIS A 245 -1.77 -4.17 -5.37
CA HIS A 245 -1.11 -2.98 -5.87
C HIS A 245 -2.14 -1.88 -6.24
N LEU A 246 -3.21 -1.77 -5.49
CA LEU A 246 -4.23 -0.73 -5.63
C LEU A 246 -4.55 -0.38 -7.09
N ALA A 247 -4.92 -1.39 -7.89
CA ALA A 247 -5.43 -1.19 -9.23
C ALA A 247 -6.85 -0.58 -9.16
N LEU A 248 -6.93 0.72 -8.93
CA LEU A 248 -8.17 1.46 -8.65
C LEU A 248 -8.48 2.47 -9.78
N PRO A 249 -9.75 2.88 -9.93
CA PRO A 249 -10.17 3.78 -11.00
C PRO A 249 -9.78 5.24 -10.72
N TYR A 250 -8.49 5.54 -10.69
CA TYR A 250 -7.96 6.87 -10.35
C TYR A 250 -8.47 7.98 -11.27
N SER A 251 -8.77 7.67 -12.53
CA SER A 251 -9.40 8.62 -13.47
C SER A 251 -10.74 9.17 -12.97
N ARG A 252 -11.45 8.45 -12.09
CA ARG A 252 -12.70 8.91 -11.47
C ARG A 252 -12.48 9.80 -10.27
N ALA A 253 -11.35 9.64 -9.57
CA ALA A 253 -11.01 10.45 -8.39
C ALA A 253 -10.67 11.88 -8.79
N ALA A 254 -10.08 12.03 -9.95
CA ALA A 254 -9.65 13.32 -10.47
C ALA A 254 -10.81 14.27 -10.84
N GLY A 255 -12.07 13.89 -10.72
CA GLY A 255 -13.30 14.71 -10.77
C GLY A 255 -13.43 15.80 -11.86
N ASN A 256 -12.36 16.05 -12.60
CA ASN A 256 -12.21 17.08 -13.60
C ASN A 256 -11.00 16.76 -14.49
N PRO A 257 -10.98 17.05 -15.80
CA PRO A 257 -9.78 16.96 -16.64
C PRO A 257 -8.57 17.76 -16.11
N GLU A 258 -8.83 18.77 -15.26
CA GLU A 258 -7.82 19.56 -14.54
C GLU A 258 -7.48 18.98 -13.15
N GLY A 259 -8.14 17.92 -12.72
CA GLY A 259 -8.10 17.38 -11.37
C GLY A 259 -6.95 16.42 -11.14
N GLY A 260 -5.83 16.90 -10.75
CA GLY A 260 -4.78 16.26 -9.99
C GLY A 260 -4.18 14.93 -10.52
N LEU A 261 -2.87 14.84 -10.46
CA LEU A 261 -2.13 13.63 -10.77
C LEU A 261 -2.10 12.68 -9.58
N VAL A 262 -1.83 11.42 -9.88
CA VAL A 262 -1.56 10.37 -8.90
C VAL A 262 -0.06 10.09 -8.92
N LEU A 263 0.64 10.37 -7.84
CA LEU A 263 2.04 9.96 -7.68
C LEU A 263 2.10 8.65 -6.93
N TYR A 264 2.60 7.62 -7.59
CA TYR A 264 2.60 6.26 -7.07
C TYR A 264 4.02 5.69 -6.87
N PRO A 265 4.67 5.91 -5.71
CA PRO A 265 5.87 5.16 -5.33
C PRO A 265 5.53 3.67 -5.18
N HIS A 266 6.07 2.84 -6.08
CA HIS A 266 5.73 1.44 -6.20
C HIS A 266 6.99 0.56 -6.27
N PHE A 267 7.04 -0.54 -5.53
CA PHE A 267 8.22 -1.39 -5.44
C PHE A 267 8.40 -2.34 -6.64
N ALA A 268 7.46 -2.37 -7.58
CA ALA A 268 7.53 -3.16 -8.81
C ALA A 268 7.09 -2.34 -10.03
N GLY A 269 7.67 -2.63 -11.20
CA GLY A 269 7.33 -1.95 -12.46
C GLY A 269 5.99 -2.37 -13.08
N GLN A 270 5.17 -3.15 -12.37
CA GLN A 270 3.87 -3.65 -12.84
C GLN A 270 2.85 -3.64 -11.70
N ILE A 271 1.61 -3.29 -12.02
CA ILE A 271 0.51 -3.29 -11.06
C ILE A 271 -0.23 -4.63 -11.11
N ILE A 272 -0.17 -5.39 -10.01
CA ILE A 272 -0.84 -6.67 -9.80
C ILE A 272 -2.13 -6.41 -9.02
N PRO A 273 -3.31 -6.71 -9.55
CA PRO A 273 -4.56 -6.31 -8.90
C PRO A 273 -4.75 -6.90 -7.50
N GLY A 274 -4.56 -8.20 -7.32
CA GLY A 274 -4.74 -8.90 -6.04
C GLY A 274 -3.59 -9.86 -5.74
N TRP A 275 -3.41 -10.20 -4.47
CA TRP A 275 -2.34 -11.09 -4.06
C TRP A 275 -2.39 -12.45 -4.77
N LEU A 276 -3.60 -13.00 -4.93
CA LEU A 276 -3.82 -14.28 -5.63
C LEU A 276 -3.56 -14.19 -7.16
N ASP A 277 -3.39 -12.98 -7.70
CA ASP A 277 -3.05 -12.76 -9.10
C ASP A 277 -1.53 -12.73 -9.36
N LYS A 278 -0.69 -12.79 -8.32
CA LYS A 278 0.78 -12.78 -8.47
C LYS A 278 1.29 -13.82 -9.47
N PRO A 279 0.86 -15.09 -9.39
CA PRO A 279 1.32 -16.14 -10.31
C PRO A 279 0.69 -16.06 -11.71
N LEU A 280 -0.21 -15.11 -11.98
CA LEU A 280 -1.00 -15.01 -13.20
C LEU A 280 -0.53 -13.79 -14.02
N PRO A 281 0.49 -13.91 -14.89
CA PRO A 281 1.08 -12.76 -15.58
C PRO A 281 0.13 -12.03 -16.53
N TRP A 282 -0.90 -12.68 -17.01
CA TRP A 282 -1.94 -12.08 -17.85
C TRP A 282 -2.95 -11.18 -17.09
N ARG A 283 -2.84 -11.11 -15.76
CA ARG A 283 -3.71 -10.29 -14.88
C ARG A 283 -2.96 -9.08 -14.35
N ARG A 284 -2.38 -8.28 -15.24
CA ARG A 284 -1.80 -6.99 -14.87
C ARG A 284 -2.77 -5.87 -15.16
N ALA A 285 -2.74 -4.78 -14.39
CA ALA A 285 -3.71 -3.69 -14.50
C ALA A 285 -3.66 -2.96 -15.84
N HIS A 286 -2.50 -2.96 -16.50
CA HIS A 286 -2.31 -2.37 -17.83
C HIS A 286 -2.87 -3.24 -18.98
N PHE A 287 -3.37 -4.43 -18.67
CA PHE A 287 -4.06 -5.29 -19.64
C PHE A 287 -5.59 -5.21 -19.47
N GLY A 288 -6.33 -5.10 -20.55
CA GLY A 288 -7.77 -5.21 -20.56
C GLY A 288 -8.53 -3.92 -20.31
N ARG A 289 -9.77 -4.04 -19.82
CA ARG A 289 -10.75 -2.94 -19.73
C ARG A 289 -10.41 -1.83 -18.74
N ASN A 290 -9.46 -2.06 -17.84
CA ASN A 290 -9.17 -1.16 -16.72
C ASN A 290 -7.92 -0.30 -16.94
N HIS A 291 -7.32 -0.33 -18.12
CA HIS A 291 -6.10 0.42 -18.37
C HIS A 291 -6.32 1.94 -18.24
N ASP A 292 -7.51 2.46 -18.57
CA ASP A 292 -7.87 3.86 -18.40
C ASP A 292 -7.82 4.36 -16.95
N TRP A 293 -7.86 3.44 -15.99
CA TRP A 293 -7.76 3.80 -14.59
C TRP A 293 -6.43 4.46 -14.24
N LEU A 294 -5.40 4.17 -15.02
CA LEU A 294 -4.04 4.64 -14.80
C LEU A 294 -3.67 5.89 -15.61
N ASN A 295 -4.61 6.48 -16.36
CA ASN A 295 -4.33 7.60 -17.25
C ASN A 295 -3.65 8.79 -16.56
N ASN A 296 -3.99 9.06 -15.30
CA ASN A 296 -3.46 10.17 -14.51
C ASN A 296 -2.32 9.75 -13.56
N VAL A 297 -1.83 8.50 -13.67
CA VAL A 297 -0.83 7.95 -12.74
C VAL A 297 0.59 8.20 -13.24
N ILE A 298 1.43 8.70 -12.35
CA ILE A 298 2.89 8.68 -12.45
C ILE A 298 3.39 7.65 -11.46
N MET A 299 3.88 6.52 -11.95
CA MET A 299 4.44 5.46 -11.14
C MET A 299 5.96 5.54 -11.14
N VAL A 300 6.56 5.51 -9.96
CA VAL A 300 8.01 5.50 -9.78
C VAL A 300 8.42 4.21 -9.08
N SER A 301 9.33 3.46 -9.67
CA SER A 301 9.73 2.14 -9.13
C SER A 301 11.24 1.91 -9.23
N PRO A 302 11.83 1.09 -8.32
CA PRO A 302 13.23 0.73 -8.40
C PRO A 302 13.59 0.10 -9.75
N SER A 303 14.69 0.52 -10.33
CA SER A 303 15.17 -0.05 -11.59
C SER A 303 15.81 -1.44 -11.35
N PRO A 304 15.84 -2.32 -12.37
CA PRO A 304 16.58 -3.59 -12.27
C PRO A 304 18.05 -3.38 -11.89
N ALA A 305 18.68 -2.32 -12.39
CA ALA A 305 20.06 -1.99 -12.05
C ALA A 305 20.22 -1.62 -10.58
N PHE A 306 19.27 -0.88 -10.00
CA PHE A 306 19.25 -0.60 -8.59
C PHE A 306 19.04 -1.89 -7.77
N LEU A 307 18.11 -2.75 -8.14
CA LEU A 307 17.86 -4.01 -7.42
C LEU A 307 19.11 -4.89 -7.34
N GLN A 308 19.93 -4.93 -8.42
CA GLN A 308 21.19 -5.68 -8.44
C GLN A 308 22.23 -5.14 -7.44
N THR A 309 22.13 -3.92 -6.97
CA THR A 309 23.04 -3.36 -5.94
C THR A 309 22.65 -3.79 -4.53
N LEU A 310 21.43 -4.27 -4.32
CA LEU A 310 20.94 -4.73 -3.02
C LEU A 310 21.48 -6.13 -2.67
N SER A 311 21.53 -6.40 -1.37
CA SER A 311 21.81 -7.76 -0.89
C SER A 311 20.85 -8.75 -1.55
N ARG A 312 21.39 -9.82 -2.14
CA ARG A 312 20.65 -10.85 -2.87
C ARG A 312 19.94 -10.38 -4.16
N GLY A 313 20.27 -9.18 -4.67
CA GLY A 313 19.69 -8.64 -5.91
C GLY A 313 18.17 -8.39 -5.87
N LYS A 314 17.61 -8.20 -4.67
CA LYS A 314 16.16 -8.02 -4.47
C LYS A 314 15.85 -7.12 -3.29
N LEU A 315 14.62 -6.62 -3.26
CA LEU A 315 14.08 -5.93 -2.09
C LEU A 315 13.92 -6.88 -0.88
N PRO A 316 13.98 -6.37 0.36
CA PRO A 316 13.53 -7.08 1.54
C PRO A 316 12.14 -7.68 1.32
N ASP A 317 11.93 -8.96 1.69
CA ASP A 317 10.61 -9.59 1.60
C ASP A 317 10.34 -10.57 2.76
N ARG A 318 9.10 -11.06 2.86
CA ARG A 318 8.72 -12.00 3.93
C ARG A 318 9.47 -13.33 3.89
N LYS A 319 10.01 -13.73 2.74
CA LYS A 319 10.81 -14.95 2.62
C LYS A 319 12.15 -14.83 3.36
N ASP A 320 12.56 -13.61 3.66
CA ASP A 320 13.80 -13.36 4.41
C ASP A 320 13.71 -13.87 5.85
N PHE A 321 12.54 -13.86 6.50
CA PHE A 321 12.36 -14.51 7.80
C PHE A 321 12.69 -16.01 7.74
N HIS A 322 12.36 -16.67 6.66
CA HIS A 322 12.72 -18.07 6.44
C HIS A 322 14.19 -18.26 6.06
N TYR A 323 14.70 -17.37 5.21
CA TYR A 323 16.06 -17.47 4.68
C TYR A 323 17.10 -17.26 5.76
N TYR A 324 16.92 -16.25 6.60
CA TYR A 324 17.84 -15.95 7.70
C TYR A 324 17.57 -16.80 8.95
N GLY A 325 16.39 -17.43 9.05
CA GLY A 325 16.01 -18.29 10.17
C GLY A 325 16.10 -17.54 11.50
N THR A 326 16.94 -18.05 12.43
CA THR A 326 17.17 -17.46 13.76
C THR A 326 18.22 -16.34 13.75
N ASN A 327 18.84 -16.04 12.61
CA ASN A 327 19.83 -14.97 12.51
C ASN A 327 19.17 -13.61 12.23
N ASP A 328 18.33 -13.17 13.16
CA ASP A 328 17.62 -11.89 13.05
C ASP A 328 18.56 -10.70 12.93
N ALA A 329 19.69 -10.70 13.64
CA ALA A 329 20.66 -9.61 13.58
C ALA A 329 21.17 -9.39 12.14
N TYR A 330 21.47 -10.47 11.42
CA TYR A 330 21.94 -10.38 10.04
C TYR A 330 20.80 -9.97 9.07
N ARG A 331 19.58 -10.44 9.31
CA ARG A 331 18.40 -9.99 8.55
C ARG A 331 18.16 -8.49 8.72
N VAL A 332 18.16 -8.02 9.97
CA VAL A 332 17.97 -6.59 10.31
C VAL A 332 19.06 -5.74 9.66
N LEU A 333 20.33 -6.17 9.74
CA LEU A 333 21.43 -5.46 9.08
C LEU A 333 21.20 -5.34 7.58
N ASN A 334 20.86 -6.44 6.90
CA ASN A 334 20.64 -6.42 5.44
C ASN A 334 19.43 -5.57 5.04
N TRP A 335 18.37 -5.57 5.84
CA TRP A 335 17.21 -4.71 5.59
C TRP A 335 17.55 -3.24 5.79
N LYS A 336 18.27 -2.88 6.86
CA LYS A 336 18.72 -1.50 7.11
C LYS A 336 19.68 -1.01 6.00
N LEU A 337 20.55 -1.87 5.50
CA LEU A 337 21.40 -1.53 4.34
C LEU A 337 20.56 -1.29 3.08
N ALA A 338 19.55 -2.12 2.81
CA ALA A 338 18.67 -1.90 1.67
C ALA A 338 17.88 -0.58 1.80
N ILE A 339 17.40 -0.25 3.01
CA ILE A 339 16.70 1.01 3.29
C ILE A 339 17.64 2.19 3.03
N ALA A 340 18.89 2.12 3.49
CA ALA A 340 19.90 3.17 3.26
C ALA A 340 20.13 3.40 1.75
N GLU A 341 20.24 2.33 0.94
CA GLU A 341 20.32 2.45 -0.51
C GLU A 341 19.08 3.13 -1.13
N GLY A 342 17.93 3.07 -0.45
CA GLY A 342 16.70 3.77 -0.84
C GLY A 342 16.85 5.30 -0.93
N GLU A 343 17.89 5.88 -0.33
CA GLU A 343 18.24 7.29 -0.51
C GLU A 343 18.46 7.65 -1.99
N ARG A 344 19.04 6.75 -2.77
CA ARG A 344 19.27 6.94 -4.21
C ARG A 344 17.95 7.02 -5.00
N LEU A 345 16.87 6.41 -4.50
CA LEU A 345 15.54 6.53 -5.10
C LEU A 345 14.99 7.93 -4.88
N ARG A 346 15.16 8.48 -3.66
CA ARG A 346 14.82 9.86 -3.32
C ARG A 346 15.57 10.83 -4.23
N ASP A 347 16.89 10.70 -4.31
CA ASP A 347 17.73 11.61 -5.09
C ASP A 347 17.37 11.60 -6.58
N THR A 348 17.10 10.40 -7.13
CA THR A 348 16.70 10.28 -8.53
C THR A 348 15.36 10.98 -8.80
N LEU A 349 14.37 10.86 -7.89
CA LEU A 349 13.10 11.55 -8.05
C LEU A 349 13.23 13.06 -7.81
N ALA A 350 13.98 13.49 -6.81
CA ALA A 350 14.24 14.90 -6.55
C ALA A 350 14.92 15.57 -7.76
N GLN A 351 15.93 14.92 -8.34
CA GLN A 351 16.57 15.40 -9.57
C GLN A 351 15.59 15.48 -10.75
N PHE A 352 14.70 14.49 -10.90
CA PHE A 352 13.68 14.52 -11.94
C PHE A 352 12.67 15.66 -11.73
N VAL A 353 12.30 15.97 -10.50
CA VAL A 353 11.44 17.13 -10.17
C VAL A 353 12.09 18.45 -10.57
N GLU A 354 13.39 18.61 -10.25
CA GLU A 354 14.13 19.84 -10.57
C GLU A 354 14.41 20.00 -12.08
N LYS A 355 14.75 18.90 -12.74
CA LYS A 355 15.12 18.88 -14.16
C LYS A 355 14.53 17.64 -14.86
N PRO A 356 13.26 17.70 -15.26
CA PRO A 356 12.58 16.58 -15.91
C PRO A 356 13.27 16.14 -17.21
N ASN A 357 13.69 14.88 -17.27
CA ASN A 357 14.10 14.25 -18.52
C ASN A 357 12.98 13.32 -19.00
N LEU A 358 12.16 13.81 -19.92
CA LEU A 358 10.97 13.11 -20.40
C LEU A 358 11.27 11.92 -21.30
N GLU A 359 12.47 11.81 -21.88
CA GLU A 359 12.90 10.64 -22.67
C GLU A 359 13.02 9.38 -21.80
N GLN A 360 13.16 9.55 -20.49
CA GLN A 360 13.23 8.46 -19.52
C GLN A 360 11.86 7.97 -19.05
N VAL A 361 10.78 8.72 -19.34
CA VAL A 361 9.43 8.39 -18.92
C VAL A 361 8.85 7.36 -19.89
N ARG A 362 8.49 6.20 -19.36
CA ARG A 362 7.87 5.11 -20.11
C ARG A 362 6.34 5.19 -20.01
N ALA A 363 5.64 4.65 -20.99
CA ALA A 363 4.21 4.42 -20.86
C ALA A 363 3.92 3.35 -19.79
N ILE A 364 2.82 3.53 -19.04
CA ILE A 364 2.28 2.54 -18.11
C ILE A 364 1.57 1.41 -18.87
#